data_f4cb27c9f315041a8c5f07bb98c9884d
#
_entry.id   f4cb27c9f315041a8c5f07bb98c9884d
#
_cell.length_a   1.000
_cell.length_b   1.000
_cell.length_c   1.000
_cell.angle_alpha   90.00
_cell.angle_beta   90.00
_cell.angle_gamma   90.00
#
_symmetry.space_group_name_H-M   'P 1'
#
loop_
_entity.id
_entity.type
_entity.pdbx_description
1 polymer ?
#
loop_
_entity_poly.entity_id
_entity_poly.type
_entity_poly.pdbx_seq_one_letter_code
_entity_poly.pdbx_strand_id
1 'polypeptide(L)'
;EDHADAIVKSVESRTREFNRKNGDNFVMEICYAVDRQMVANAEALDNYVNALISNKNNAKIKAYIESTRNAELSQEDIEKDKLATEILDRNLLTYHFQPIVNARTGQIYAYEVLMRSAGEQYMSPHDIIQSAERLGRLSDVERATFINVLRLVEDKREELEGRKIFFNSIPGCRLSEEDTAVIESKLREFGGQVVVEFTEEAEMSDQLLDQIKDKYGRMNIETAIDDYGSGYSNVNNLLRYMPRYVKIDRMLM
;
A
#
# COMPACT_ATOMS: atom_id res chain seq x y z
N GLU A 1 20.36 -36.77 -1.68
CA GLU A 1 19.35 -36.29 -0.67
C GLU A 1 20.01 -36.20 0.72
N ASP A 2 20.59 -37.24 1.25
CA ASP A 2 21.19 -37.27 2.60
C ASP A 2 22.28 -36.22 2.86
N HIS A 3 23.05 -35.83 1.83
CA HIS A 3 24.16 -34.88 1.99
C HIS A 3 23.62 -33.41 2.06
N ALA A 4 22.64 -33.09 1.28
CA ALA A 4 21.99 -31.76 1.31
C ALA A 4 21.26 -31.54 2.63
N ASP A 5 20.53 -32.53 3.11
CA ASP A 5 19.82 -32.47 4.40
C ASP A 5 20.76 -32.33 5.59
N ALA A 6 21.94 -32.97 5.53
CA ALA A 6 22.97 -32.83 6.56
C ALA A 6 23.54 -31.40 6.61
N ILE A 7 23.78 -30.79 5.44
CA ILE A 7 24.25 -29.40 5.32
C ILE A 7 23.20 -28.45 5.88
N VAL A 8 21.94 -28.61 5.49
CA VAL A 8 20.81 -27.80 5.96
C VAL A 8 20.71 -27.84 7.48
N LYS A 9 20.66 -29.04 8.08
CA LYS A 9 20.60 -29.22 9.53
C LYS A 9 21.78 -28.57 10.26
N SER A 10 22.99 -28.67 9.69
CA SER A 10 24.20 -28.06 10.25
C SER A 10 24.09 -26.52 10.26
N VAL A 11 23.63 -25.94 9.13
CA VAL A 11 23.44 -24.49 9.00
C VAL A 11 22.37 -23.98 9.96
N GLU A 12 21.23 -24.65 10.05
CA GLU A 12 20.15 -24.28 10.98
C GLU A 12 20.59 -24.37 12.46
N SER A 13 21.39 -25.38 12.79
CA SER A 13 21.92 -25.52 14.14
C SER A 13 22.84 -24.37 14.52
N ARG A 14 23.77 -24.00 13.62
CA ARG A 14 24.69 -22.86 13.84
C ARG A 14 23.96 -21.53 13.91
N THR A 15 22.93 -21.33 13.09
CA THR A 15 22.10 -20.12 13.11
C THR A 15 21.36 -20.00 14.43
N ARG A 16 20.76 -21.09 14.93
CA ARG A 16 20.12 -21.11 16.24
C ARG A 16 21.10 -20.80 17.40
N GLU A 17 22.32 -21.36 17.33
CA GLU A 17 23.35 -21.08 18.33
C GLU A 17 23.81 -19.62 18.27
N PHE A 18 23.99 -19.04 17.08
CA PHE A 18 24.33 -17.64 16.89
C PHE A 18 23.24 -16.72 17.47
N ASN A 19 21.97 -16.96 17.12
CA ASN A 19 20.85 -16.15 17.61
C ASN A 19 20.75 -16.23 19.15
N ARG A 20 20.92 -17.40 19.73
CA ARG A 20 20.93 -17.57 21.19
C ARG A 20 22.06 -16.78 21.90
N LYS A 21 23.22 -16.64 21.25
CA LYS A 21 24.39 -15.91 21.83
C LYS A 21 24.24 -14.39 21.69
N ASN A 22 23.54 -13.91 20.68
CA ASN A 22 23.44 -12.46 20.39
C ASN A 22 22.14 -11.82 20.91
N GLY A 23 21.21 -12.60 21.46
CA GLY A 23 19.96 -12.11 22.02
C GLY A 23 19.11 -11.35 21.02
N ASP A 24 18.33 -10.38 21.49
CA ASP A 24 17.37 -9.61 20.68
C ASP A 24 18.02 -8.54 19.79
N ASN A 25 19.33 -8.31 19.93
CA ASN A 25 20.01 -7.22 19.21
C ASN A 25 20.33 -7.54 17.74
N PHE A 26 20.45 -8.81 17.39
CA PHE A 26 20.71 -9.24 16.01
C PHE A 26 20.25 -10.68 15.80
N VAL A 27 19.29 -10.87 14.91
CA VAL A 27 18.76 -12.19 14.56
C VAL A 27 19.17 -12.53 13.14
N MET A 28 19.96 -13.61 12.99
CA MET A 28 20.31 -14.16 11.67
C MET A 28 19.24 -15.14 11.22
N GLU A 29 18.84 -15.01 9.97
CA GLU A 29 17.91 -15.90 9.31
C GLU A 29 18.50 -16.41 8.00
N ILE A 30 18.38 -17.70 7.73
CA ILE A 30 18.92 -18.33 6.53
C ILE A 30 17.77 -18.96 5.77
N CYS A 31 17.66 -18.58 4.49
CA CYS A 31 16.78 -19.20 3.51
C CYS A 31 17.62 -20.01 2.53
N TYR A 32 17.16 -21.19 2.17
CA TYR A 32 17.82 -22.03 1.17
C TYR A 32 16.78 -22.67 0.27
N ALA A 33 17.20 -22.95 -0.96
CA ALA A 33 16.43 -23.74 -1.91
C ALA A 33 17.31 -24.87 -2.46
N VAL A 34 16.76 -26.06 -2.49
CA VAL A 34 17.42 -27.23 -3.04
C VAL A 34 16.52 -27.82 -4.13
N ASP A 35 16.45 -27.14 -5.26
CA ASP A 35 15.79 -27.69 -6.44
C ASP A 35 16.67 -27.52 -7.67
N ARG A 36 17.20 -28.63 -8.16
CA ARG A 36 18.10 -28.68 -9.34
C ARG A 36 17.36 -28.58 -10.67
N GLN A 37 16.06 -28.74 -10.69
CA GLN A 37 15.28 -28.79 -11.94
C GLN A 37 14.71 -27.43 -12.37
N MET A 38 14.64 -26.46 -11.47
CA MET A 38 14.03 -25.15 -11.75
C MET A 38 15.00 -24.05 -12.17
N VAL A 39 16.30 -24.26 -12.14
CA VAL A 39 17.30 -23.21 -12.38
C VAL A 39 17.96 -23.39 -13.73
N ALA A 40 17.48 -22.69 -14.74
CA ALA A 40 18.04 -22.71 -16.08
C ALA A 40 19.29 -21.82 -16.26
N ASN A 41 19.43 -20.75 -15.44
CA ASN A 41 20.54 -19.80 -15.48
C ASN A 41 20.64 -19.01 -14.17
N ALA A 42 21.67 -18.16 -14.01
CA ALA A 42 21.91 -17.37 -12.81
C ALA A 42 20.78 -16.38 -12.49
N GLU A 43 20.14 -15.78 -13.51
CA GLU A 43 19.03 -14.85 -13.34
C GLU A 43 17.76 -15.56 -12.82
N ALA A 44 17.48 -16.76 -13.31
CA ALA A 44 16.39 -17.60 -12.81
C ALA A 44 16.63 -18.02 -11.35
N LEU A 45 17.89 -18.28 -10.96
CA LEU A 45 18.26 -18.54 -9.58
C LEU A 45 18.02 -17.34 -8.68
N ASP A 46 18.45 -16.16 -9.09
CA ASP A 46 18.27 -14.92 -8.33
C ASP A 46 16.77 -14.60 -8.12
N ASN A 47 15.97 -14.72 -9.17
CA ASN A 47 14.52 -14.51 -9.08
C ASN A 47 13.86 -15.54 -8.15
N TYR A 48 14.27 -16.80 -8.21
CA TYR A 48 13.74 -17.85 -7.35
C TYR A 48 14.13 -17.65 -5.88
N VAL A 49 15.38 -17.29 -5.60
CA VAL A 49 15.87 -16.98 -4.25
C VAL A 49 15.14 -15.78 -3.67
N ASN A 50 15.00 -14.70 -4.45
CA ASN A 50 14.27 -13.52 -4.02
C ASN A 50 12.79 -13.80 -3.75
N ALA A 51 12.13 -14.64 -4.55
CA ALA A 51 10.76 -15.07 -4.31
C ALA A 51 10.64 -15.91 -3.02
N LEU A 52 11.60 -16.80 -2.73
CA LEU A 52 11.63 -17.60 -1.50
C LEU A 52 11.86 -16.73 -0.27
N ILE A 53 12.79 -15.77 -0.33
CA ILE A 53 13.04 -14.83 0.77
C ILE A 53 11.77 -14.01 1.03
N SER A 54 11.15 -13.48 0.00
CA SER A 54 9.89 -12.70 0.12
C SER A 54 8.77 -13.54 0.73
N ASN A 55 8.55 -14.76 0.23
CA ASN A 55 7.51 -15.65 0.74
C ASN A 55 7.75 -16.08 2.19
N LYS A 56 9.02 -16.39 2.53
CA LYS A 56 9.38 -16.78 3.90
C LYS A 56 9.26 -15.61 4.88
N ASN A 57 9.70 -14.43 4.48
CA ASN A 57 9.53 -13.22 5.28
C ASN A 57 8.05 -12.90 5.50
N ASN A 58 7.23 -12.97 4.44
CA ASN A 58 5.79 -12.77 4.55
C ASN A 58 5.12 -13.80 5.47
N ALA A 59 5.49 -15.07 5.38
CA ALA A 59 4.96 -16.12 6.25
C ALA A 59 5.37 -15.95 7.72
N LYS A 60 6.61 -15.51 7.98
CA LYS A 60 7.10 -15.26 9.34
C LYS A 60 6.57 -13.97 9.93
N ILE A 61 6.54 -12.90 9.16
CA ILE A 61 5.91 -11.65 9.55
C ILE A 61 4.45 -11.92 9.89
N LYS A 62 3.75 -12.70 9.06
CA LYS A 62 2.37 -13.10 9.32
C LYS A 62 2.25 -13.93 10.62
N ALA A 63 3.12 -14.92 10.83
CA ALA A 63 3.12 -15.73 12.04
C ALA A 63 3.50 -14.93 13.30
N TYR A 64 4.46 -13.99 13.19
CA TYR A 64 4.83 -13.07 14.25
C TYR A 64 3.68 -12.10 14.56
N ILE A 65 3.09 -11.49 13.55
CA ILE A 65 1.91 -10.63 13.69
C ILE A 65 0.76 -11.41 14.33
N GLU A 66 0.48 -12.64 13.89
CA GLU A 66 -0.55 -13.49 14.46
C GLU A 66 -0.26 -13.87 15.92
N SER A 67 0.98 -14.17 16.28
CA SER A 67 1.37 -14.50 17.66
C SER A 67 1.33 -13.28 18.58
N THR A 68 1.81 -12.13 18.13
CA THR A 68 1.77 -10.86 18.85
C THR A 68 0.33 -10.33 18.94
N ARG A 69 -0.42 -10.45 17.86
CA ARG A 69 -1.83 -10.09 17.75
C ARG A 69 -2.70 -10.82 18.76
N ASN A 70 -2.49 -12.13 18.93
CA ASN A 70 -3.25 -12.94 19.89
C ASN A 70 -2.86 -12.66 21.36
N ALA A 71 -1.73 -12.00 21.60
CA ALA A 71 -1.24 -11.70 22.95
C ALA A 71 -1.54 -10.26 23.41
N GLU A 72 -1.75 -9.30 22.47
CA GLU A 72 -1.77 -7.87 22.79
C GLU A 72 -2.95 -7.08 22.20
N LEU A 73 -3.81 -7.69 21.39
CA LEU A 73 -4.97 -6.97 20.86
C LEU A 73 -5.98 -6.66 21.96
N SER A 74 -6.29 -5.38 22.10
CA SER A 74 -7.37 -4.95 22.97
C SER A 74 -8.73 -5.48 22.47
N GLN A 75 -9.71 -5.60 23.36
CA GLN A 75 -11.07 -5.95 22.96
C GLN A 75 -11.63 -4.97 21.91
N GLU A 76 -11.23 -3.71 22.00
CA GLU A 76 -11.58 -2.67 21.04
C GLU A 76 -10.99 -2.95 19.64
N ASP A 77 -9.72 -3.36 19.57
CA ASP A 77 -9.09 -3.72 18.27
C ASP A 77 -9.75 -4.93 17.62
N ILE A 78 -10.12 -5.93 18.43
CA ILE A 78 -10.85 -7.10 17.93
C ILE A 78 -12.21 -6.72 17.34
N GLU A 79 -12.92 -5.79 17.98
CA GLU A 79 -14.21 -5.30 17.50
C GLU A 79 -14.04 -4.47 16.22
N LYS A 80 -13.01 -3.59 16.18
CA LYS A 80 -12.65 -2.83 14.98
C LYS A 80 -12.30 -3.75 13.81
N ASP A 81 -11.52 -4.79 14.04
CA ASP A 81 -11.12 -5.74 13.00
C ASP A 81 -12.31 -6.51 12.42
N LYS A 82 -13.29 -6.87 13.25
CA LYS A 82 -14.55 -7.48 12.81
C LYS A 82 -15.36 -6.52 11.94
N LEU A 83 -15.50 -5.28 12.39
CA LEU A 83 -16.25 -4.25 11.67
C LEU A 83 -15.56 -3.93 10.32
N ALA A 84 -14.24 -3.78 10.32
CA ALA A 84 -13.47 -3.58 9.09
C ALA A 84 -13.63 -4.74 8.11
N THR A 85 -13.65 -5.99 8.62
CA THR A 85 -13.91 -7.17 7.80
C THR A 85 -15.26 -7.07 7.12
N GLU A 86 -16.32 -6.73 7.85
CA GLU A 86 -17.66 -6.56 7.28
C GLU A 86 -17.70 -5.42 6.23
N ILE A 87 -17.08 -4.28 6.55
CA ILE A 87 -16.99 -3.14 5.62
C ILE A 87 -16.34 -3.55 4.30
N LEU A 88 -15.22 -4.26 4.35
CA LEU A 88 -14.49 -4.67 3.16
C LEU A 88 -15.22 -5.77 2.38
N ASP A 89 -15.75 -6.79 3.06
CA ASP A 89 -16.45 -7.91 2.41
C ASP A 89 -17.71 -7.48 1.68
N ARG A 90 -18.43 -6.50 2.22
CA ARG A 90 -19.67 -5.97 1.65
C ARG A 90 -19.46 -4.70 0.82
N ASN A 91 -18.21 -4.25 0.67
CA ASN A 91 -17.86 -2.97 0.04
C ASN A 91 -18.69 -1.80 0.58
N LEU A 92 -18.77 -1.68 1.91
CA LEU A 92 -19.46 -0.60 2.60
C LEU A 92 -18.57 0.65 2.73
N LEU A 93 -17.89 1.00 1.61
CA LEU A 93 -17.12 2.22 1.49
C LEU A 93 -17.86 3.20 0.62
N THR A 94 -17.93 4.44 1.09
CA THR A 94 -18.45 5.59 0.35
C THR A 94 -17.39 6.70 0.31
N TYR A 95 -17.64 7.74 -0.49
CA TYR A 95 -16.63 8.77 -0.71
C TYR A 95 -17.28 10.14 -0.76
N HIS A 96 -16.73 11.08 0.02
CA HIS A 96 -17.17 12.45 0.07
C HIS A 96 -16.22 13.32 -0.77
N PHE A 97 -16.79 14.27 -1.50
CA PHE A 97 -16.04 15.22 -2.30
C PHE A 97 -15.83 16.51 -1.52
N GLN A 98 -14.57 16.83 -1.19
CA GLN A 98 -14.19 18.08 -0.54
C GLN A 98 -13.62 19.03 -1.60
N PRO A 99 -14.18 20.24 -1.78
CA PRO A 99 -13.69 21.15 -2.80
C PRO A 99 -12.31 21.73 -2.43
N ILE A 100 -11.42 21.75 -3.42
CA ILE A 100 -10.16 22.48 -3.41
C ILE A 100 -10.39 23.78 -4.18
N VAL A 101 -10.20 24.92 -3.53
CA VAL A 101 -10.51 26.22 -4.12
C VAL A 101 -9.23 26.96 -4.54
N ASN A 102 -9.32 27.70 -5.63
CA ASN A 102 -8.27 28.62 -6.01
C ASN A 102 -8.29 29.82 -5.08
N ALA A 103 -7.23 30.02 -4.30
CA ALA A 103 -7.14 31.06 -3.28
C ALA A 103 -7.24 32.51 -3.83
N ARG A 104 -6.97 32.73 -5.11
CA ARG A 104 -7.07 34.04 -5.74
C ARG A 104 -8.48 34.37 -6.23
N THR A 105 -9.19 33.35 -6.75
CA THR A 105 -10.48 33.57 -7.42
C THR A 105 -11.67 33.08 -6.59
N GLY A 106 -11.43 32.25 -5.57
CA GLY A 106 -12.47 31.57 -4.79
C GLY A 106 -13.24 30.50 -5.55
N GLN A 107 -12.87 30.21 -6.80
CA GLN A 107 -13.52 29.19 -7.60
C GLN A 107 -13.02 27.78 -7.26
N ILE A 108 -13.88 26.78 -7.41
CA ILE A 108 -13.49 25.37 -7.23
C ILE A 108 -12.52 24.99 -8.35
N TYR A 109 -11.31 24.60 -7.94
CA TYR A 109 -10.26 24.12 -8.82
C TYR A 109 -10.35 22.61 -9.02
N ALA A 110 -10.59 21.86 -7.93
CA ALA A 110 -10.57 20.41 -7.90
C ALA A 110 -11.45 19.89 -6.73
N TYR A 111 -11.56 18.58 -6.62
CA TYR A 111 -12.14 17.91 -5.46
C TYR A 111 -11.17 16.88 -4.93
N GLU A 112 -11.06 16.81 -3.61
CA GLU A 112 -10.44 15.68 -2.91
C GLU A 112 -11.53 14.68 -2.53
N VAL A 113 -11.29 13.41 -2.80
CA VAL A 113 -12.25 12.32 -2.56
C VAL A 113 -11.82 11.56 -1.32
N LEU A 114 -12.59 11.70 -0.27
CA LEU A 114 -12.29 11.21 1.06
C LEU A 114 -13.14 10.00 1.42
N MET A 115 -12.49 8.86 1.68
CA MET A 115 -13.14 7.61 2.09
C MET A 115 -13.96 7.78 3.37
N ARG A 116 -15.12 7.12 3.43
CA ARG A 116 -16.00 7.04 4.61
C ARG A 116 -16.59 5.63 4.69
N SER A 117 -16.93 5.18 5.89
CA SER A 117 -17.75 3.98 6.05
C SER A 117 -19.23 4.29 5.81
N ALA A 118 -19.94 3.38 5.14
CA ALA A 118 -21.36 3.48 4.84
C ALA A 118 -22.22 2.52 5.66
N GLY A 119 -21.65 1.78 6.62
CA GLY A 119 -22.36 0.82 7.47
C GLY A 119 -23.22 1.50 8.55
N GLU A 120 -23.98 0.69 9.28
CA GLU A 120 -24.77 1.15 10.44
C GLU A 120 -23.88 1.71 11.56
N GLN A 121 -22.68 1.15 11.71
CA GLN A 121 -21.67 1.63 12.64
C GLN A 121 -20.60 2.41 11.86
N TYR A 122 -20.36 3.64 12.32
CA TYR A 122 -19.31 4.47 11.75
C TYR A 122 -17.93 3.94 12.17
N MET A 123 -17.05 3.81 11.19
CA MET A 123 -15.63 3.56 11.40
C MET A 123 -14.82 4.62 10.67
N SER A 124 -13.83 5.20 11.36
CA SER A 124 -13.00 6.24 10.75
C SER A 124 -12.12 5.66 9.63
N PRO A 125 -11.74 6.44 8.61
CA PRO A 125 -10.81 6.01 7.57
C PRO A 125 -9.50 5.46 8.15
N HIS A 126 -8.98 6.11 9.17
CA HIS A 126 -7.76 5.70 9.88
C HIS A 126 -7.93 4.31 10.51
N ASP A 127 -9.02 4.08 11.25
CA ASP A 127 -9.29 2.77 11.84
C ASP A 127 -9.48 1.68 10.78
N ILE A 128 -10.14 2.00 9.65
CA ILE A 128 -10.31 1.05 8.54
C ILE A 128 -8.93 0.63 7.99
N ILE A 129 -8.04 1.60 7.74
CA ILE A 129 -6.69 1.33 7.22
C ILE A 129 -5.88 0.53 8.24
N GLN A 130 -5.87 0.93 9.51
CA GLN A 130 -5.15 0.18 10.56
C GLN A 130 -5.65 -1.25 10.71
N SER A 131 -6.97 -1.46 10.72
CA SER A 131 -7.53 -2.80 10.78
C SER A 131 -7.24 -3.61 9.53
N ALA A 132 -7.32 -2.99 8.34
CA ALA A 132 -6.96 -3.64 7.09
C ALA A 132 -5.47 -4.05 7.05
N GLU A 133 -4.58 -3.23 7.62
CA GLU A 133 -3.17 -3.55 7.78
C GLU A 133 -2.97 -4.76 8.69
N ARG A 134 -3.57 -4.74 9.90
CA ARG A 134 -3.54 -5.89 10.82
C ARG A 134 -4.09 -7.16 10.21
N LEU A 135 -5.13 -7.05 9.38
CA LEU A 135 -5.78 -8.16 8.69
C LEU A 135 -5.04 -8.60 7.42
N GLY A 136 -4.01 -7.87 6.97
CA GLY A 136 -3.33 -8.11 5.70
C GLY A 136 -4.22 -7.83 4.48
N ARG A 137 -5.18 -6.89 4.60
CA ARG A 137 -6.22 -6.57 3.61
C ARG A 137 -6.11 -5.16 3.03
N LEU A 138 -4.94 -4.51 3.12
CA LEU A 138 -4.73 -3.19 2.51
C LEU A 138 -5.00 -3.18 1.00
N SER A 139 -4.72 -4.29 0.31
CA SER A 139 -5.06 -4.44 -1.11
C SER A 139 -6.56 -4.40 -1.40
N ASP A 140 -7.40 -4.84 -0.47
CA ASP A 140 -8.85 -4.75 -0.61
C ASP A 140 -9.32 -3.28 -0.51
N VAL A 141 -8.72 -2.51 0.42
CA VAL A 141 -8.97 -1.06 0.54
C VAL A 141 -8.54 -0.33 -0.72
N GLU A 142 -7.33 -0.59 -1.21
CA GLU A 142 -6.78 0.01 -2.42
C GLU A 142 -7.67 -0.28 -3.63
N ARG A 143 -8.00 -1.55 -3.84
CA ARG A 143 -8.89 -1.99 -4.91
C ARG A 143 -10.25 -1.30 -4.85
N ALA A 144 -10.88 -1.32 -3.68
CA ALA A 144 -12.20 -0.72 -3.48
C ALA A 144 -12.16 0.79 -3.73
N THR A 145 -11.11 1.47 -3.27
CA THR A 145 -10.93 2.91 -3.49
C THR A 145 -10.87 3.23 -4.97
N PHE A 146 -9.99 2.61 -5.74
CA PHE A 146 -9.90 2.87 -7.17
C PHE A 146 -11.21 2.58 -7.90
N ILE A 147 -11.81 1.41 -7.68
CA ILE A 147 -13.02 1.01 -8.40
C ILE A 147 -14.20 1.94 -8.06
N ASN A 148 -14.40 2.24 -6.78
CA ASN A 148 -15.54 3.04 -6.34
C ASN A 148 -15.36 4.52 -6.73
N VAL A 149 -14.15 5.09 -6.57
CA VAL A 149 -13.89 6.48 -6.96
C VAL A 149 -14.05 6.67 -8.46
N LEU A 150 -13.45 5.80 -9.29
CA LEU A 150 -13.56 5.92 -10.75
C LEU A 150 -15.00 5.76 -11.22
N ARG A 151 -15.80 4.89 -10.59
CA ARG A 151 -17.24 4.80 -10.85
C ARG A 151 -17.96 6.08 -10.48
N LEU A 152 -17.69 6.65 -9.30
CA LEU A 152 -18.31 7.91 -8.88
C LEU A 152 -17.94 9.08 -9.79
N VAL A 153 -16.71 9.14 -10.30
CA VAL A 153 -16.28 10.15 -11.27
C VAL A 153 -17.03 9.99 -12.59
N GLU A 154 -17.27 8.75 -13.02
CA GLU A 154 -18.08 8.46 -14.21
C GLU A 154 -19.54 8.88 -14.02
N ASP A 155 -20.16 8.46 -12.91
CA ASP A 155 -21.56 8.74 -12.58
C ASP A 155 -21.83 10.24 -12.41
N LYS A 156 -20.85 11.00 -11.89
CA LYS A 156 -20.95 12.44 -11.62
C LYS A 156 -20.24 13.33 -12.65
N ARG A 157 -19.99 12.81 -13.84
CA ARG A 157 -19.18 13.50 -14.86
C ARG A 157 -19.69 14.92 -15.15
N GLU A 158 -21.00 15.12 -15.26
CA GLU A 158 -21.61 16.41 -15.51
C GLU A 158 -21.43 17.38 -14.32
N GLU A 159 -21.65 16.90 -13.09
CA GLU A 159 -21.50 17.70 -11.86
C GLU A 159 -20.04 18.12 -11.62
N LEU A 160 -19.11 17.25 -11.97
CA LEU A 160 -17.67 17.49 -11.80
C LEU A 160 -17.07 18.42 -12.87
N GLU A 161 -17.77 18.63 -13.99
CA GLU A 161 -17.39 19.57 -15.05
C GLU A 161 -15.93 19.43 -15.54
N GLY A 162 -15.38 18.23 -15.51
CA GLY A 162 -13.99 17.96 -15.91
C GLY A 162 -12.93 18.46 -14.90
N ARG A 163 -13.34 18.87 -13.70
CA ARG A 163 -12.40 19.28 -12.64
C ARG A 163 -11.55 18.12 -12.19
N LYS A 164 -10.35 18.44 -11.69
CA LYS A 164 -9.44 17.41 -11.16
C LYS A 164 -10.01 16.75 -9.92
N ILE A 165 -9.71 15.46 -9.80
CA ILE A 165 -10.18 14.59 -8.72
C ILE A 165 -8.95 13.97 -8.06
N PHE A 166 -8.72 14.35 -6.83
CA PHE A 166 -7.65 13.85 -5.99
C PHE A 166 -8.16 12.74 -5.10
N PHE A 167 -7.44 11.64 -4.99
CA PHE A 167 -7.74 10.58 -4.03
C PHE A 167 -6.51 9.80 -3.60
N ASN A 168 -6.54 9.32 -2.37
CA ASN A 168 -5.44 8.62 -1.72
C ASN A 168 -5.24 7.21 -2.29
N SER A 169 -4.00 6.80 -2.39
CA SER A 169 -3.53 5.46 -2.76
C SER A 169 -2.54 4.95 -1.72
N ILE A 170 -2.52 3.64 -1.52
CA ILE A 170 -1.61 2.96 -0.62
C ILE A 170 -0.46 2.36 -1.44
N PRO A 171 0.75 2.98 -1.44
CA PRO A 171 1.86 2.50 -2.24
C PRO A 171 2.26 1.08 -1.89
N GLY A 172 2.65 0.30 -2.90
CA GLY A 172 3.16 -1.06 -2.70
C GLY A 172 2.08 -2.13 -2.52
N CYS A 173 0.81 -1.78 -2.48
CA CYS A 173 -0.27 -2.77 -2.51
C CYS A 173 -0.28 -3.53 -3.82
N ARG A 174 -0.22 -4.87 -3.74
CA ARG A 174 -0.32 -5.75 -4.90
C ARG A 174 -1.76 -6.10 -5.15
N LEU A 175 -2.29 -5.63 -6.26
CA LEU A 175 -3.59 -6.03 -6.78
C LEU A 175 -3.44 -7.27 -7.67
N SER A 176 -4.54 -8.01 -7.90
CA SER A 176 -4.56 -9.07 -8.91
C SER A 176 -4.30 -8.48 -10.31
N GLU A 177 -3.86 -9.32 -11.25
CA GLU A 177 -3.66 -8.89 -12.64
C GLU A 177 -4.98 -8.41 -13.26
N GLU A 178 -6.09 -9.08 -12.92
CA GLU A 178 -7.42 -8.72 -13.40
C GLU A 178 -7.86 -7.33 -12.87
N ASP A 179 -7.75 -7.10 -11.55
CA ASP A 179 -8.08 -5.81 -10.95
C ASP A 179 -7.19 -4.69 -11.49
N THR A 180 -5.89 -4.97 -11.64
CA THR A 180 -4.93 -4.03 -12.22
C THR A 180 -5.34 -3.63 -13.63
N ALA A 181 -5.68 -4.59 -14.49
CA ALA A 181 -6.10 -4.32 -15.87
C ALA A 181 -7.39 -3.48 -15.93
N VAL A 182 -8.38 -3.79 -15.08
CA VAL A 182 -9.63 -3.04 -14.98
C VAL A 182 -9.38 -1.60 -14.53
N ILE A 183 -8.59 -1.42 -13.46
CA ILE A 183 -8.27 -0.10 -12.90
C ILE A 183 -7.47 0.72 -13.92
N GLU A 184 -6.45 0.15 -14.55
CA GLU A 184 -5.65 0.87 -15.56
C GLU A 184 -6.47 1.27 -16.80
N SER A 185 -7.39 0.41 -17.23
CA SER A 185 -8.30 0.75 -18.34
C SER A 185 -9.14 1.98 -17.99
N LYS A 186 -9.75 1.98 -16.80
CA LYS A 186 -10.55 3.13 -16.33
C LYS A 186 -9.72 4.38 -16.09
N LEU A 187 -8.53 4.26 -15.50
CA LEU A 187 -7.64 5.40 -15.30
C LEU A 187 -7.27 6.09 -16.62
N ARG A 188 -7.07 5.34 -17.70
CA ARG A 188 -6.79 5.91 -19.04
C ARG A 188 -7.93 6.74 -19.59
N GLU A 189 -9.18 6.37 -19.27
CA GLU A 189 -10.37 7.15 -19.67
C GLU A 189 -10.42 8.52 -18.98
N PHE A 190 -9.86 8.62 -17.76
CA PHE A 190 -9.83 9.84 -16.95
C PHE A 190 -8.45 10.50 -16.91
N GLY A 191 -7.56 10.19 -17.86
CA GLY A 191 -6.24 10.79 -17.97
C GLY A 191 -6.28 12.31 -17.96
N GLY A 192 -5.47 12.94 -17.11
CA GLY A 192 -5.46 14.39 -16.91
C GLY A 192 -6.56 14.94 -15.98
N GLN A 193 -7.57 14.16 -15.60
CA GLN A 193 -8.58 14.54 -14.63
C GLN A 193 -8.29 13.97 -13.25
N VAL A 194 -7.79 12.74 -13.16
CA VAL A 194 -7.48 12.06 -11.91
C VAL A 194 -6.06 12.39 -11.45
N VAL A 195 -5.92 12.61 -10.14
CA VAL A 195 -4.65 12.81 -9.44
C VAL A 195 -4.57 11.80 -8.30
N VAL A 196 -3.53 10.99 -8.28
CA VAL A 196 -3.32 9.98 -7.23
C VAL A 196 -2.39 10.57 -6.17
N GLU A 197 -2.85 10.53 -4.91
CA GLU A 197 -2.13 11.08 -3.76
C GLU A 197 -1.39 9.99 -2.99
N PHE A 198 -0.20 10.30 -2.54
CA PHE A 198 0.61 9.48 -1.65
C PHE A 198 1.00 10.29 -0.43
N THR A 199 0.92 9.70 0.75
CA THR A 199 1.40 10.35 1.98
C THR A 199 2.91 10.46 1.97
N GLU A 200 3.46 11.52 2.56
CA GLU A 200 4.91 11.73 2.69
C GLU A 200 5.57 10.60 3.48
N GLU A 201 4.88 10.04 4.47
CA GLU A 201 5.37 8.97 5.35
C GLU A 201 5.50 7.62 4.63
N ALA A 202 4.96 7.48 3.42
CA ALA A 202 5.09 6.24 2.69
C ALA A 202 6.55 5.97 2.33
N GLU A 203 7.18 5.04 3.07
CA GLU A 203 8.53 4.57 2.76
C GLU A 203 8.54 3.84 1.41
N MET A 204 8.88 4.56 0.36
CA MET A 204 9.01 3.98 -0.98
C MET A 204 10.48 3.78 -1.33
N SER A 205 10.83 2.56 -1.71
CA SER A 205 12.13 2.29 -2.33
C SER A 205 12.24 3.00 -3.68
N ASP A 206 13.47 3.29 -4.12
CA ASP A 206 13.69 3.92 -5.43
C ASP A 206 13.04 3.10 -6.56
N GLN A 207 13.11 1.78 -6.48
CA GLN A 207 12.51 0.88 -7.47
C GLN A 207 10.98 0.99 -7.51
N LEU A 208 10.31 1.05 -6.35
CA LEU A 208 8.85 1.22 -6.29
C LEU A 208 8.44 2.59 -6.83
N LEU A 209 9.21 3.62 -6.51
CA LEU A 209 8.97 4.97 -6.99
C LEU A 209 9.05 5.07 -8.52
N ASP A 210 10.08 4.45 -9.11
CA ASP A 210 10.23 4.41 -10.57
C ASP A 210 9.08 3.64 -11.22
N GLN A 211 8.64 2.53 -10.63
CA GLN A 211 7.47 1.79 -11.11
C GLN A 211 6.19 2.64 -11.06
N ILE A 212 5.98 3.40 -9.99
CA ILE A 212 4.83 4.29 -9.84
C ILE A 212 4.87 5.40 -10.90
N LYS A 213 6.01 6.06 -11.07
CA LYS A 213 6.20 7.11 -12.08
C LYS A 213 5.92 6.60 -13.50
N ASP A 214 6.50 5.46 -13.83
CA ASP A 214 6.31 4.82 -15.14
C ASP A 214 4.84 4.43 -15.37
N LYS A 215 4.21 3.81 -14.37
CA LYS A 215 2.82 3.37 -14.44
C LYS A 215 1.89 4.55 -14.69
N TYR A 216 1.92 5.55 -13.83
CA TYR A 216 1.01 6.70 -13.92
C TYR A 216 1.37 7.62 -15.10
N GLY A 217 2.67 7.81 -15.39
CA GLY A 217 3.11 8.58 -16.54
C GLY A 217 2.58 8.05 -17.88
N ARG A 218 2.61 6.73 -18.09
CA ARG A 218 2.06 6.09 -19.30
C ARG A 218 0.55 6.27 -19.46
N MET A 219 -0.17 6.50 -18.38
CA MET A 219 -1.61 6.72 -18.37
C MET A 219 -2.00 8.20 -18.33
N ASN A 220 -1.02 9.11 -18.38
CA ASN A 220 -1.23 10.56 -18.20
C ASN A 220 -1.95 10.89 -16.88
N ILE A 221 -1.66 10.15 -15.81
CA ILE A 221 -2.18 10.38 -14.47
C ILE A 221 -1.15 11.20 -13.69
N GLU A 222 -1.60 12.31 -13.12
CA GLU A 222 -0.78 13.15 -12.27
C GLU A 222 -0.72 12.60 -10.85
N THR A 223 0.35 12.90 -10.12
CA THR A 223 0.53 12.49 -8.73
C THR A 223 0.66 13.69 -7.80
N ALA A 224 0.27 13.48 -6.55
CA ALA A 224 0.41 14.44 -5.48
C ALA A 224 1.09 13.80 -4.27
N ILE A 225 1.86 14.60 -3.52
CA ILE A 225 2.29 14.27 -2.16
C ILE A 225 1.34 14.96 -1.19
N ASP A 226 0.80 14.18 -0.26
CA ASP A 226 -0.07 14.66 0.81
C ASP A 226 0.66 14.77 2.14
N ASP A 227 0.13 15.61 3.03
CA ASP A 227 0.64 15.86 4.39
C ASP A 227 2.10 16.30 4.46
N TYR A 228 2.60 16.99 3.40
CA TYR A 228 3.98 17.47 3.37
C TYR A 228 4.25 18.43 4.52
N GLY A 229 5.18 18.03 5.38
CA GLY A 229 5.57 18.81 6.56
C GLY A 229 5.04 18.30 7.90
N SER A 230 4.27 17.21 7.89
CA SER A 230 3.73 16.61 9.12
C SER A 230 4.79 15.91 10.00
N GLY A 231 5.96 15.58 9.44
CA GLY A 231 6.99 14.81 10.14
C GLY A 231 8.41 15.10 9.66
N TYR A 232 9.09 14.11 9.17
CA TYR A 232 10.48 14.20 8.69
C TYR A 232 10.55 14.70 7.24
N SER A 233 9.92 15.82 6.95
CA SER A 233 9.90 16.40 5.60
C SER A 233 11.31 16.58 5.05
N ASN A 234 11.64 15.78 4.05
CA ASN A 234 12.92 15.82 3.39
C ASN A 234 12.74 16.31 1.96
N VAL A 235 13.31 17.46 1.67
CA VAL A 235 13.33 18.04 0.29
C VAL A 235 13.87 17.02 -0.73
N ASN A 236 14.79 16.14 -0.29
CA ASN A 236 15.29 15.07 -1.17
C ASN A 236 14.19 14.09 -1.58
N ASN A 237 13.23 13.76 -0.68
CA ASN A 237 12.09 12.94 -1.04
C ASN A 237 11.23 13.63 -2.09
N LEU A 238 10.93 14.92 -1.91
CA LEU A 238 10.18 15.70 -2.88
C LEU A 238 10.85 15.71 -4.26
N LEU A 239 12.17 15.88 -4.30
CA LEU A 239 12.96 15.84 -5.54
C LEU A 239 12.95 14.44 -6.19
N ARG A 240 12.90 13.39 -5.39
CA ARG A 240 12.78 12.00 -5.87
C ARG A 240 11.39 11.71 -6.44
N TYR A 241 10.35 12.11 -5.74
CA TYR A 241 8.96 11.89 -6.17
C TYR A 241 8.58 12.70 -7.41
N MET A 242 9.07 13.94 -7.52
CA MET A 242 8.71 14.89 -8.58
C MET A 242 7.18 14.93 -8.83
N PRO A 243 6.36 15.07 -7.80
CA PRO A 243 4.92 15.10 -7.96
C PRO A 243 4.48 16.35 -8.71
N ARG A 244 3.30 16.28 -9.32
CA ARG A 244 2.69 17.48 -9.94
C ARG A 244 2.16 18.44 -8.89
N TYR A 245 1.72 17.94 -7.75
CA TYR A 245 1.12 18.69 -6.65
C TYR A 245 1.79 18.34 -5.33
N VAL A 246 1.84 19.32 -4.43
CA VAL A 246 2.24 19.13 -3.03
C VAL A 246 1.16 19.75 -2.16
N LYS A 247 0.56 18.97 -1.27
CA LYS A 247 -0.38 19.44 -0.26
C LYS A 247 0.39 19.67 1.02
N ILE A 248 0.46 20.92 1.45
CA ILE A 248 1.21 21.29 2.65
C ILE A 248 0.34 21.04 3.86
N ASP A 249 0.85 20.28 4.84
CA ASP A 249 0.16 20.08 6.09
C ASP A 249 -0.02 21.40 6.84
N ARG A 250 -1.16 21.52 7.53
CA ARG A 250 -1.51 22.71 8.31
C ARG A 250 -0.50 23.01 9.43
N MET A 251 0.28 22.04 9.87
CA MET A 251 1.31 22.23 10.89
C MET A 251 2.45 23.14 10.42
N LEU A 252 2.61 23.31 9.09
CA LEU A 252 3.58 24.23 8.50
C LEU A 252 3.02 25.63 8.20
N MET A 253 1.72 25.86 8.42
CA MET A 253 1.05 27.13 8.17
C MET A 253 0.75 27.86 9.48
#